data_6384fb73afe6b875787367382e7af591
#
_entry.id   6384fb73afe6b875787367382e7af591
#
_cell.length_a   1.000
_cell.length_b   1.000
_cell.length_c   1.000
_cell.angle_alpha   90.00
_cell.angle_beta   90.00
_cell.angle_gamma   90.00
#
_symmetry.space_group_name_H-M   'P 1'
#
loop_
_entity.id
_entity.type
_entity.pdbx_description
1 polymer ?
#
loop_
_entity_poly.entity_id
_entity_poly.type
_entity_poly.pdbx_seq_one_letter_code
_entity_poly.pdbx_strand_id
1 'polypeptide(L)'
;GWAWLPAVPVIQILALAAGMAAMTMPLGSVLGATGDPRVVLSLAVVRTLLLVATMVPAALWYGLAEVAMGRAVATAIALTVSFTVFERVVGLKPLTLARGLVRPLLAALAMAAVVVALQQVAPPVPALRLVLGIAAGAVSFVATLLALWALAGRPASVERDALAWVQAKLGR
;
A
#
# COMPACT_ATOMS: atom_id res chain seq x y z
N GLY A 1 9.24 -16.54 18.87
CA GLY A 1 9.14 -16.85 20.31
C GLY A 1 8.33 -15.80 21.05
N TRP A 2 8.01 -16.05 22.28
CA TRP A 2 7.13 -15.20 23.12
C TRP A 2 7.61 -13.77 23.27
N ALA A 3 8.93 -13.54 23.17
CA ALA A 3 9.53 -12.20 23.23
C ALA A 3 9.06 -11.23 22.13
N TRP A 4 8.52 -11.73 21.02
CA TRP A 4 8.07 -10.92 19.87
C TRP A 4 6.57 -10.63 19.88
N LEU A 5 5.79 -11.20 20.80
CA LEU A 5 4.34 -10.95 20.86
C LEU A 5 3.98 -9.48 21.05
N PRO A 6 4.69 -8.68 21.87
CA PRO A 6 4.41 -7.25 21.99
C PRO A 6 4.65 -6.45 20.71
N ALA A 7 5.46 -6.97 19.77
CA ALA A 7 5.73 -6.31 18.50
C ALA A 7 4.61 -6.51 17.46
N VAL A 8 3.72 -7.50 17.66
CA VAL A 8 2.66 -7.82 16.68
C VAL A 8 1.75 -6.62 16.38
N PRO A 9 1.16 -5.91 17.36
CA PRO A 9 0.31 -4.76 17.07
C PRO A 9 1.09 -3.63 16.38
N VAL A 10 2.35 -3.43 16.74
CA VAL A 10 3.22 -2.44 16.11
C VAL A 10 3.42 -2.75 14.63
N ILE A 11 3.71 -4.01 14.29
CA ILE A 11 3.89 -4.45 12.90
C ILE A 11 2.59 -4.28 12.11
N GLN A 12 1.44 -4.58 12.69
CA GLN A 12 0.14 -4.41 12.04
C GLN A 12 -0.15 -2.94 11.70
N ILE A 13 0.10 -2.02 12.63
CA ILE A 13 -0.05 -0.58 12.42
C ILE A 13 0.92 -0.08 11.34
N LEU A 14 2.18 -0.51 11.40
CA LEU A 14 3.19 -0.14 10.41
C LEU A 14 2.88 -0.69 9.02
N ALA A 15 2.33 -1.90 8.92
CA ALA A 15 1.90 -2.48 7.65
C ALA A 15 0.76 -1.67 7.01
N LEU A 16 -0.22 -1.22 7.82
CA LEU A 16 -1.28 -0.32 7.36
C LEU A 16 -0.69 1.02 6.87
N ALA A 17 0.22 1.62 7.64
CA ALA A 17 0.89 2.85 7.26
C ALA A 17 1.71 2.68 5.97
N ALA A 18 2.38 1.55 5.78
CA ALA A 18 3.11 1.23 4.56
C ALA A 18 2.18 1.09 3.34
N GLY A 19 1.02 0.46 3.52
CA GLY A 19 -0.02 0.38 2.48
C GLY A 19 -0.51 1.77 2.05
N MET A 20 -0.79 2.65 2.99
CA MET A 20 -1.16 4.05 2.69
C MET A 20 -0.01 4.80 1.99
N ALA A 21 1.23 4.60 2.42
CA ALA A 21 2.40 5.23 1.80
C ALA A 21 2.60 4.76 0.35
N ALA A 22 2.35 3.49 0.04
CA ALA A 22 2.45 2.94 -1.30
C ALA A 22 1.51 3.65 -2.29
N MET A 23 0.34 4.13 -1.82
CA MET A 23 -0.60 4.88 -2.67
C MET A 23 -0.05 6.23 -3.13
N THR A 24 0.95 6.79 -2.44
CA THR A 24 1.58 8.07 -2.81
C THR A 24 2.71 7.92 -3.84
N MET A 25 3.23 6.73 -4.07
CA MET A 25 4.35 6.51 -5.01
C MET A 25 4.04 6.91 -6.46
N PRO A 26 2.89 6.51 -7.04
CA PRO A 26 2.54 6.92 -8.41
C PRO A 26 2.36 8.44 -8.53
N LEU A 27 1.83 9.09 -7.49
CA LEU A 27 1.65 10.55 -7.47
C LEU A 27 3.00 11.27 -7.55
N GLY A 28 3.99 10.80 -6.79
CA GLY A 28 5.35 11.36 -6.81
C GLY A 28 6.01 11.24 -8.19
N SER A 29 5.84 10.11 -8.86
CA SER A 29 6.39 9.89 -10.20
C SER A 29 5.75 10.81 -11.25
N VAL A 30 4.44 11.00 -11.20
CA VAL A 30 3.73 11.91 -12.12
C VAL A 30 4.11 13.37 -11.85
N LEU A 31 4.14 13.79 -10.58
CA LEU A 31 4.56 15.14 -10.21
C LEU A 31 6.01 15.42 -10.61
N GLY A 32 6.90 14.45 -10.49
CA GLY A 32 8.27 14.56 -10.98
C GLY A 32 8.37 14.71 -12.50
N ALA A 33 7.49 14.04 -13.25
CA ALA A 33 7.42 14.13 -14.70
C ALA A 33 6.80 15.46 -15.20
N THR A 34 5.98 16.16 -14.40
CA THR A 34 5.41 17.47 -14.75
C THR A 34 6.42 18.61 -14.75
N GLY A 35 7.64 18.36 -14.26
CA GLY A 35 8.78 19.27 -14.40
C GLY A 35 8.90 20.36 -13.32
N ASP A 36 8.06 20.36 -12.28
CA ASP A 36 8.21 21.29 -11.15
C ASP A 36 8.80 20.59 -9.92
N PRO A 37 10.14 20.60 -9.77
CA PRO A 37 10.80 19.95 -8.63
C PRO A 37 10.48 20.62 -7.28
N ARG A 38 10.00 21.87 -7.29
CA ARG A 38 9.64 22.59 -6.05
C ARG A 38 8.42 21.96 -5.38
N VAL A 39 7.45 21.49 -6.15
CA VAL A 39 6.26 20.82 -5.62
C VAL A 39 6.66 19.49 -4.96
N VAL A 40 7.50 18.71 -5.62
CA VAL A 40 7.99 17.44 -5.08
C VAL A 40 8.79 17.65 -3.79
N LEU A 41 9.67 18.67 -3.78
CA LEU A 41 10.45 19.03 -2.61
C LEU A 41 9.55 19.50 -1.45
N SER A 42 8.56 20.36 -1.71
CA SER A 42 7.64 20.85 -0.68
C SER A 42 6.84 19.71 -0.04
N LEU A 43 6.37 18.76 -0.84
CA LEU A 43 5.70 17.56 -0.33
C LEU A 43 6.63 16.68 0.53
N ALA A 44 7.89 16.51 0.11
CA ALA A 44 8.88 15.78 0.88
C ALA A 44 9.15 16.45 2.24
N VAL A 45 9.32 17.79 2.25
CA VAL A 45 9.51 18.56 3.48
C VAL A 45 8.30 18.44 4.41
N VAL A 46 7.08 18.64 3.89
CA VAL A 46 5.85 18.51 4.69
C VAL A 46 5.73 17.11 5.28
N ARG A 47 5.98 16.07 4.49
CA ARG A 47 5.96 14.67 4.96
C ARG A 47 6.98 14.45 6.08
N THR A 48 8.20 14.95 5.93
CA THR A 48 9.26 14.82 6.93
C THR A 48 8.89 15.56 8.22
N LEU A 49 8.39 16.78 8.12
CA LEU A 49 7.95 17.55 9.28
C LEU A 49 6.80 16.86 10.02
N LEU A 50 5.82 16.30 9.31
CA LEU A 50 4.73 15.53 9.91
C LEU A 50 5.24 14.28 10.64
N LEU A 51 6.21 13.56 10.05
CA LEU A 51 6.82 12.40 10.70
C LEU A 51 7.57 12.81 11.97
N VAL A 52 8.37 13.84 11.92
CA VAL A 52 9.10 14.34 13.09
C VAL A 52 8.14 14.81 14.18
N ALA A 53 7.13 15.61 13.81
CA ALA A 53 6.17 16.17 14.76
C ALA A 53 5.29 15.10 15.45
N THR A 54 5.04 13.96 14.82
CA THR A 54 4.23 12.90 15.40
C THR A 54 5.06 11.84 16.11
N MET A 55 6.19 11.43 15.52
CA MET A 55 6.98 10.32 16.05
C MET A 55 7.90 10.74 17.20
N VAL A 56 8.47 11.95 17.18
CA VAL A 56 9.39 12.38 18.24
C VAL A 56 8.68 12.53 19.59
N PRO A 57 7.53 13.22 19.71
CA PRO A 57 6.80 13.26 20.96
C PRO A 57 6.33 11.87 21.43
N ALA A 58 5.86 11.05 20.49
CA ALA A 58 5.44 9.69 20.81
C ALA A 58 6.60 8.84 21.38
N ALA A 59 7.80 8.99 20.83
CA ALA A 59 8.99 8.28 21.31
C ALA A 59 9.47 8.76 22.67
N LEU A 60 9.33 10.05 22.99
CA LEU A 60 9.84 10.63 24.23
C LEU A 60 8.92 10.37 25.42
N TRP A 61 7.59 10.36 25.23
CA TRP A 61 6.63 10.36 26.32
C TRP A 61 5.79 9.08 26.42
N TYR A 62 5.80 8.25 25.40
CA TYR A 62 4.94 7.07 25.33
C TYR A 62 5.78 5.82 25.03
N GLY A 63 5.40 5.04 24.09
CA GLY A 63 6.08 3.78 23.78
C GLY A 63 6.14 3.47 22.28
N LEU A 64 6.57 2.25 21.97
CA LEU A 64 6.79 1.83 20.59
C LEU A 64 5.47 1.74 19.79
N ALA A 65 4.36 1.39 20.43
CA ALA A 65 3.06 1.32 19.78
C ALA A 65 2.56 2.71 19.37
N GLU A 66 2.77 3.71 20.22
CA GLU A 66 2.39 5.10 19.97
C GLU A 66 3.23 5.73 18.88
N VAL A 67 4.50 5.37 18.78
CA VAL A 67 5.36 5.77 17.64
C VAL A 67 4.80 5.20 16.33
N ALA A 68 4.37 3.93 16.33
CA ALA A 68 3.74 3.32 15.15
C ALA A 68 2.42 4.02 14.77
N MET A 69 1.61 4.38 15.76
CA MET A 69 0.38 5.16 15.55
C MET A 69 0.70 6.56 15.01
N GLY A 70 1.69 7.26 15.57
CA GLY A 70 2.16 8.56 15.09
C GLY A 70 2.58 8.49 13.62
N ARG A 71 3.31 7.45 13.22
CA ARG A 71 3.64 7.19 11.82
C ARG A 71 2.39 6.99 10.95
N ALA A 72 1.41 6.22 11.41
CA ALA A 72 0.17 5.99 10.65
C ALA A 72 -0.61 7.28 10.44
N VAL A 73 -0.76 8.09 11.49
CA VAL A 73 -1.42 9.41 11.44
C VAL A 73 -0.68 10.35 10.50
N ALA A 74 0.64 10.48 10.62
CA ALA A 74 1.45 11.31 9.72
C ALA A 74 1.29 10.88 8.26
N THR A 75 1.27 9.57 8.01
CA THR A 75 1.11 9.02 6.65
C THR A 75 -0.28 9.32 6.09
N ALA A 76 -1.35 9.20 6.90
CA ALA A 76 -2.71 9.53 6.48
C ALA A 76 -2.86 11.02 6.13
N ILE A 77 -2.29 11.91 6.95
CA ILE A 77 -2.28 13.35 6.66
C ILE A 77 -1.48 13.63 5.38
N ALA A 78 -0.28 13.07 5.26
CA ALA A 78 0.56 13.23 4.09
C ALA A 78 -0.10 12.71 2.80
N LEU A 79 -0.86 11.61 2.88
CA LEU A 79 -1.65 11.08 1.77
C LEU A 79 -2.71 12.09 1.34
N THR A 80 -3.48 12.66 2.29
CA THR A 80 -4.50 13.67 2.00
C THR A 80 -3.89 14.91 1.36
N VAL A 81 -2.78 15.42 1.89
CA VAL A 81 -2.05 16.56 1.33
C VAL A 81 -1.55 16.24 -0.09
N SER A 82 -1.01 15.05 -0.31
CA SER A 82 -0.52 14.64 -1.63
C SER A 82 -1.63 14.59 -2.67
N PHE A 83 -2.83 14.09 -2.32
CA PHE A 83 -3.98 14.09 -3.21
C PHE A 83 -4.47 15.50 -3.54
N THR A 84 -4.53 16.40 -2.56
CA THR A 84 -4.96 17.80 -2.79
C THR A 84 -3.97 18.58 -3.67
N VAL A 85 -2.67 18.35 -3.47
CA VAL A 85 -1.64 18.98 -4.32
C VAL A 85 -1.70 18.41 -5.73
N PHE A 86 -1.85 17.09 -5.86
CA PHE A 86 -1.97 16.43 -7.16
C PHE A 86 -3.18 16.96 -7.97
N GLU A 87 -4.34 17.13 -7.31
CA GLU A 87 -5.52 17.72 -7.94
C GLU A 87 -5.24 19.13 -8.48
N ARG A 88 -4.53 19.96 -7.70
CA ARG A 88 -4.22 21.35 -8.09
C ARG A 88 -3.21 21.43 -9.24
N VAL A 89 -2.23 20.52 -9.27
CA VAL A 89 -1.13 20.56 -10.25
C VAL A 89 -1.50 19.86 -11.56
N VAL A 90 -2.17 18.70 -11.47
CA VAL A 90 -2.48 17.85 -12.63
C VAL A 90 -3.91 18.07 -13.13
N GLY A 91 -4.78 18.69 -12.31
CA GLY A 91 -6.18 18.94 -12.68
C GLY A 91 -7.07 17.68 -12.69
N LEU A 92 -6.57 16.54 -12.23
CA LEU A 92 -7.34 15.31 -12.15
C LEU A 92 -8.14 15.26 -10.85
N LYS A 93 -9.43 15.00 -10.96
CA LYS A 93 -10.31 14.89 -9.78
C LYS A 93 -9.88 13.71 -8.88
N PRO A 94 -9.83 13.90 -7.56
CA PRO A 94 -9.44 12.84 -6.61
C PRO A 94 -10.32 11.60 -6.71
N LEU A 95 -11.58 11.76 -7.12
CA LEU A 95 -12.51 10.65 -7.35
C LEU A 95 -12.04 9.72 -8.49
N THR A 96 -11.40 10.25 -9.52
CA THR A 96 -10.85 9.44 -10.62
C THR A 96 -9.68 8.59 -10.12
N LEU A 97 -8.82 9.17 -9.29
CA LEU A 97 -7.71 8.45 -8.65
C LEU A 97 -8.23 7.40 -7.66
N ALA A 98 -9.22 7.78 -6.84
CA ALA A 98 -9.85 6.86 -5.89
C ALA A 98 -10.47 5.64 -6.60
N ARG A 99 -11.14 5.84 -7.74
CA ARG A 99 -11.68 4.73 -8.56
C ARG A 99 -10.58 3.79 -9.07
N GLY A 100 -9.40 4.32 -9.39
CA GLY A 100 -8.24 3.51 -9.75
C GLY A 100 -7.73 2.63 -8.60
N LEU A 101 -7.88 3.09 -7.36
CA LEU A 101 -7.45 2.36 -6.17
C LEU A 101 -8.45 1.31 -5.67
N VAL A 102 -9.71 1.37 -6.11
CA VAL A 102 -10.76 0.41 -5.68
C VAL A 102 -10.37 -1.04 -6.00
N ARG A 103 -9.84 -1.30 -7.19
CA ARG A 103 -9.45 -2.65 -7.61
C ARG A 103 -8.31 -3.22 -6.76
N PRO A 104 -7.17 -2.54 -6.58
CA PRO A 104 -6.11 -3.01 -5.69
C PRO A 104 -6.58 -3.19 -4.24
N LEU A 105 -7.47 -2.31 -3.75
CA LEU A 105 -8.04 -2.44 -2.40
C LEU A 105 -8.92 -3.68 -2.26
N LEU A 106 -9.80 -3.94 -3.23
CA LEU A 106 -10.61 -5.16 -3.24
C LEU A 106 -9.74 -6.43 -3.34
N ALA A 107 -8.69 -6.40 -4.15
CA ALA A 107 -7.74 -7.50 -4.23
C ALA A 107 -6.98 -7.72 -2.91
N ALA A 108 -6.60 -6.63 -2.22
CA ALA A 108 -5.97 -6.71 -0.90
C ALA A 108 -6.91 -7.25 0.18
N LEU A 109 -8.20 -6.85 0.16
CA LEU A 109 -9.21 -7.40 1.07
C LEU A 109 -9.46 -8.88 0.81
N ALA A 110 -9.57 -9.30 -0.45
CA ALA A 110 -9.70 -10.71 -0.81
C ALA A 110 -8.49 -11.52 -0.36
N MET A 111 -7.28 -11.01 -0.58
CA MET A 111 -6.04 -11.60 -0.06
C MET A 111 -6.09 -11.77 1.46
N ALA A 112 -6.46 -10.72 2.19
CA ALA A 112 -6.55 -10.76 3.64
C ALA A 112 -7.55 -11.83 4.11
N ALA A 113 -8.72 -11.90 3.49
CA ALA A 113 -9.74 -12.91 3.79
C ALA A 113 -9.22 -14.33 3.56
N VAL A 114 -8.55 -14.58 2.44
CA VAL A 114 -7.95 -15.90 2.12
C VAL A 114 -6.87 -16.28 3.13
N VAL A 115 -5.98 -15.34 3.49
CA VAL A 115 -4.91 -15.60 4.47
C VAL A 115 -5.51 -15.91 5.85
N VAL A 116 -6.53 -15.15 6.29
CA VAL A 116 -7.21 -15.40 7.58
C VAL A 116 -7.92 -16.76 7.57
N ALA A 117 -8.63 -17.10 6.50
CA ALA A 117 -9.28 -18.40 6.37
C ALA A 117 -8.26 -19.55 6.38
N LEU A 118 -7.15 -19.38 5.68
CA LEU A 118 -6.08 -20.38 5.65
C LEU A 118 -5.47 -20.61 7.04
N GLN A 119 -5.34 -19.57 7.86
CA GLN A 119 -4.79 -19.70 9.21
C GLN A 119 -5.64 -20.59 10.13
N GLN A 120 -6.94 -20.74 9.85
CA GLN A 120 -7.82 -21.61 10.63
C GLN A 120 -7.64 -23.11 10.30
N VAL A 121 -7.19 -23.42 9.09
CA VAL A 121 -7.08 -24.79 8.58
C VAL A 121 -5.62 -25.24 8.42
N ALA A 122 -4.67 -24.31 8.47
CA ALA A 122 -3.26 -24.57 8.24
C ALA A 122 -2.63 -25.46 9.34
N PRO A 123 -1.69 -26.35 8.97
CA PRO A 123 -1.02 -27.24 9.90
C PRO A 123 -0.27 -26.46 10.99
N PRO A 124 -0.05 -27.05 12.17
CA PRO A 124 0.53 -26.39 13.35
C PRO A 124 2.02 -26.00 13.20
N VAL A 125 2.66 -26.32 12.06
CA VAL A 125 4.07 -26.02 11.80
C VAL A 125 4.21 -24.54 11.39
N PRO A 126 4.86 -23.67 12.20
CA PRO A 126 4.88 -22.22 11.95
C PRO A 126 5.51 -21.82 10.61
N ALA A 127 6.61 -22.48 10.22
CA ALA A 127 7.30 -22.19 8.96
C ALA A 127 6.42 -22.53 7.74
N LEU A 128 5.76 -23.69 7.76
CA LEU A 128 4.86 -24.11 6.68
C LEU A 128 3.65 -23.19 6.58
N ARG A 129 3.07 -22.80 7.72
CA ARG A 129 1.97 -21.85 7.80
C ARG A 129 2.33 -20.50 7.17
N LEU A 130 3.55 -20.01 7.44
CA LEU A 130 4.05 -18.75 6.87
C LEU A 130 4.20 -18.86 5.34
N VAL A 131 4.85 -19.91 4.85
CA VAL A 131 5.07 -20.13 3.40
C VAL A 131 3.73 -20.27 2.66
N LEU A 132 2.82 -21.08 3.19
CA LEU A 132 1.48 -21.23 2.61
C LEU A 132 0.69 -19.92 2.64
N GLY A 133 0.78 -19.16 3.72
CA GLY A 133 0.13 -17.84 3.83
C GLY A 133 0.65 -16.85 2.79
N ILE A 134 1.96 -16.77 2.58
CA ILE A 134 2.58 -15.91 1.57
C ILE A 134 2.16 -16.36 0.17
N ALA A 135 2.26 -17.64 -0.15
CA ALA A 135 1.94 -18.17 -1.46
C ALA A 135 0.45 -17.98 -1.80
N ALA A 136 -0.45 -18.39 -0.89
CA ALA A 136 -1.88 -18.23 -1.07
C ALA A 136 -2.29 -16.76 -1.15
N GLY A 137 -1.68 -15.89 -0.32
CA GLY A 137 -1.90 -14.45 -0.38
C GLY A 137 -1.49 -13.85 -1.73
N ALA A 138 -0.29 -14.16 -2.22
CA ALA A 138 0.18 -13.66 -3.51
C ALA A 138 -0.69 -14.14 -4.66
N VAL A 139 -1.03 -15.43 -4.69
CA VAL A 139 -1.89 -16.01 -5.74
C VAL A 139 -3.30 -15.41 -5.70
N SER A 140 -3.91 -15.30 -4.52
CA SER A 140 -5.24 -14.71 -4.39
C SER A 140 -5.29 -13.23 -4.78
N PHE A 141 -4.25 -12.44 -4.43
CA PHE A 141 -4.15 -11.05 -4.83
C PHE A 141 -4.09 -10.91 -6.36
N VAL A 142 -3.17 -11.63 -7.01
CA VAL A 142 -3.00 -11.59 -8.47
C VAL A 142 -4.26 -12.09 -9.17
N ALA A 143 -4.83 -13.21 -8.72
CA ALA A 143 -6.04 -13.79 -9.31
C ALA A 143 -7.23 -12.82 -9.21
N THR A 144 -7.43 -12.20 -8.03
CA THR A 144 -8.52 -11.22 -7.83
C THR A 144 -8.31 -9.97 -8.68
N LEU A 145 -7.08 -9.46 -8.75
CA LEU A 145 -6.75 -8.30 -9.55
C LEU A 145 -7.03 -8.56 -11.04
N LEU A 146 -6.59 -9.71 -11.56
CA LEU A 146 -6.84 -10.11 -12.96
C LEU A 146 -8.32 -10.37 -13.23
N ALA A 147 -9.05 -10.98 -12.29
CA ALA A 147 -10.49 -11.19 -12.41
C ALA A 147 -11.24 -9.85 -12.48
N LEU A 148 -10.94 -8.91 -11.58
CA LEU A 148 -11.54 -7.58 -11.59
C LEU A 148 -11.18 -6.79 -12.86
N TRP A 149 -9.97 -6.95 -13.39
CA TRP A 149 -9.58 -6.36 -14.66
C TRP A 149 -10.36 -6.95 -15.84
N ALA A 150 -10.53 -8.26 -15.87
CA ALA A 150 -11.31 -8.94 -16.91
C ALA A 150 -12.78 -8.54 -16.88
N LEU A 151 -13.40 -8.46 -15.68
CA LEU A 151 -14.79 -8.05 -15.47
C LEU A 151 -15.03 -6.58 -15.86
N ALA A 152 -14.02 -5.73 -15.72
CA ALA A 152 -14.11 -4.33 -16.10
C ALA A 152 -13.93 -4.06 -17.62
N GLY A 153 -13.95 -5.09 -18.46
CA GLY A 153 -13.84 -4.96 -19.91
C GLY A 153 -12.43 -4.73 -20.44
N ARG A 154 -11.41 -5.18 -19.68
CA ARG A 154 -9.98 -5.12 -20.07
C ARG A 154 -9.51 -3.73 -20.47
N PRO A 155 -9.69 -2.69 -19.67
CA PRO A 155 -9.22 -1.35 -20.00
C PRO A 155 -7.71 -1.36 -20.24
N ALA A 156 -7.21 -0.42 -21.01
CA ALA A 156 -5.78 -0.20 -21.19
C ALA A 156 -5.17 0.22 -19.84
N SER A 157 -4.44 -0.67 -19.20
CA SER A 157 -3.87 -0.52 -17.87
C SER A 157 -2.60 -1.36 -17.74
N VAL A 158 -1.87 -1.17 -16.65
CA VAL A 158 -0.59 -1.85 -16.35
C VAL A 158 -0.72 -3.38 -16.44
N GLU A 159 -1.89 -3.93 -16.10
CA GLU A 159 -2.17 -5.36 -16.18
C GLU A 159 -2.09 -5.90 -17.63
N ARG A 160 -2.54 -5.11 -18.60
CA ARG A 160 -2.43 -5.46 -20.02
C ARG A 160 -0.98 -5.51 -20.47
N ASP A 161 -0.20 -4.50 -20.07
CA ASP A 161 1.23 -4.42 -20.45
C ASP A 161 2.04 -5.53 -19.78
N ALA A 162 1.74 -5.84 -18.52
CA ALA A 162 2.34 -6.95 -17.80
C ALA A 162 2.04 -8.30 -18.45
N LEU A 163 0.78 -8.55 -18.85
CA LEU A 163 0.40 -9.78 -19.54
C LEU A 163 1.06 -9.87 -20.93
N ALA A 164 1.11 -8.77 -21.69
CA ALA A 164 1.78 -8.73 -22.98
C ALA A 164 3.27 -9.03 -22.85
N TRP A 165 3.93 -8.49 -21.81
CA TRP A 165 5.34 -8.76 -21.53
C TRP A 165 5.59 -10.23 -21.16
N VAL A 166 4.74 -10.82 -20.30
CA VAL A 166 4.81 -12.24 -19.95
C VAL A 166 4.60 -13.13 -21.17
N GLN A 167 3.61 -12.83 -22.01
CA GLN A 167 3.36 -13.58 -23.25
C GLN A 167 4.52 -13.49 -24.22
N ALA A 168 5.11 -12.29 -24.38
CA ALA A 168 6.29 -12.11 -25.24
C ALA A 168 7.52 -12.88 -24.73
N LYS A 169 7.61 -13.10 -23.40
CA LYS A 169 8.74 -13.82 -22.79
C LYS A 169 8.56 -15.33 -22.77
N LEU A 170 7.31 -15.81 -22.69
CA LEU A 170 6.97 -17.24 -22.72
C LEU A 170 6.85 -17.79 -24.15
N GLY A 171 6.64 -16.92 -25.15
CA GLY A 171 6.57 -17.29 -26.57
C GLY A 171 7.94 -17.32 -27.29
N ARG A 172 9.04 -17.19 -26.53
CA ARG A 172 10.43 -17.41 -26.97
C ARG A 172 10.97 -18.69 -26.34
#